data_67d56d4aba191d983055e5dc892bc235
#
_entry.id   67d56d4aba191d983055e5dc892bc235
#
_cell.length_a   1.000
_cell.length_b   1.000
_cell.length_c   1.000
_cell.angle_alpha   90.00
_cell.angle_beta   90.00
_cell.angle_gamma   90.00
#
_symmetry.space_group_name_H-M   'P 1'
#
loop_
_entity.id
_entity.type
_entity.pdbx_description
1 polymer ?
#
loop_
_entity_poly.entity_id
_entity_poly.type
_entity_poly.pdbx_seq_one_letter_code
_entity_poly.pdbx_strand_id
1 'polypeptide(L)'
;MDSKAGFTLRLQQPVQHIRKVFFTDYGQIPKVERCDMDGHNRTKLVDSKIVFPHGITLDLVNRLVYWADAYLDYIEVVDYEGKNRHTIIQGLLIEHLYGLTVFENYLYATNTDHANAQQKTSVIRVNRFNSSEHQVVTRVDKGGALHIYHQRRQPTVRSHACELDQYKKPGGCSDICLLGSNHKTRTCRCRSGFSLGSDGKSCKKPEHELFLVYGRGRPGIIRGMDMGANIPDEHMIPIENLMNPRALDFHAEYGFMYFADTTSFLIGRQKIDGTGRENILQEGIHNVEGIAVDWMGNNLYWTDDGPKKTISVARLEKASQTRKTLVEGKMTHPRAIVVDPLNGWMYWTDWEEDPKDSKRGKIERAWMDGSNRNVFVTSKAVLWPNGLSIDIPRKILYWVDAFYDRIEMVYLNGTSRKAVYEGTELNHAFGLCHYGNYLFWTEYRSGSIYRLDQVTKTVTLLRNERPPIFEIRMYDAQQQQEQRLLVPSALFAGHEGRNHADDILRTPQTLPHCLSAAINPYGVSSHKLSSEQPRKNRSYFIDVEQLNRRQ
;
A
#
# COMPACT_ATOMS: atom_id res chain seq x y z
N MET A 1 20.89 -0.27 16.41
CA MET A 1 21.02 -1.35 15.40
C MET A 1 19.61 -1.71 14.97
N ASP A 2 19.11 -1.06 13.91
CA ASP A 2 17.72 -1.19 13.49
C ASP A 2 17.48 -2.46 12.69
N SER A 3 16.64 -3.33 13.20
CA SER A 3 16.16 -4.53 12.52
C SER A 3 15.24 -4.13 11.35
N LYS A 4 15.82 -3.92 10.19
CA LYS A 4 15.05 -3.72 8.94
C LYS A 4 14.64 -5.07 8.38
N ALA A 5 13.52 -5.61 8.85
CA ALA A 5 12.86 -6.71 8.19
C ALA A 5 12.11 -6.18 6.95
N GLY A 6 12.63 -6.47 5.76
CA GLY A 6 12.01 -6.06 4.51
C GLY A 6 12.02 -7.18 3.49
N PHE A 7 10.84 -7.60 3.03
CA PHE A 7 10.74 -8.43 1.83
C PHE A 7 11.01 -7.54 0.62
N THR A 8 12.13 -7.74 -0.06
CA THR A 8 12.33 -7.17 -1.39
C THR A 8 12.60 -8.31 -2.35
N LEU A 9 11.55 -8.68 -3.08
CA LEU A 9 11.66 -9.59 -4.21
C LEU A 9 12.37 -8.85 -5.35
N ARG A 10 13.52 -9.36 -5.79
CA ARG A 10 14.13 -8.96 -7.06
C ARG A 10 13.95 -10.08 -8.05
N LEU A 11 13.06 -9.84 -8.99
CA LEU A 11 12.84 -10.73 -10.12
C LEU A 11 13.94 -10.53 -11.15
N GLN A 12 14.64 -11.60 -11.48
CA GLN A 12 15.37 -11.65 -12.73
C GLN A 12 14.60 -12.46 -13.78
N GLN A 13 14.88 -12.12 -15.03
CA GLN A 13 14.14 -12.54 -16.21
C GLN A 13 13.68 -14.01 -16.17
N PRO A 14 12.42 -14.26 -16.53
CA PRO A 14 11.91 -15.61 -16.68
C PRO A 14 12.71 -16.33 -17.78
N VAL A 15 13.26 -17.49 -17.43
CA VAL A 15 14.00 -18.32 -18.39
C VAL A 15 12.97 -19.14 -19.14
N GLN A 16 12.62 -18.71 -20.33
CA GLN A 16 11.61 -19.36 -21.16
C GLN A 16 11.87 -20.84 -21.42
N HIS A 17 13.14 -21.28 -21.50
CA HIS A 17 13.51 -22.69 -21.67
C HIS A 17 13.31 -23.55 -20.41
N ILE A 18 13.43 -22.98 -19.21
CA ILE A 18 13.42 -23.73 -17.95
C ILE A 18 12.15 -23.43 -17.16
N ARG A 19 11.47 -22.33 -17.49
CA ARG A 19 10.16 -21.91 -16.94
C ARG A 19 10.14 -21.78 -15.44
N LYS A 20 11.27 -21.32 -14.92
CA LYS A 20 11.46 -20.99 -13.52
C LYS A 20 11.72 -19.49 -13.36
N VAL A 21 11.27 -18.96 -12.28
CA VAL A 21 11.63 -17.64 -11.76
C VAL A 21 12.60 -17.87 -10.62
N PHE A 22 13.74 -17.22 -10.66
CA PHE A 22 14.75 -17.21 -9.60
C PHE A 22 14.77 -15.84 -8.96
N PHE A 23 14.83 -15.78 -7.65
CA PHE A 23 14.77 -14.52 -6.92
C PHE A 23 15.53 -14.58 -5.60
N THR A 24 15.97 -13.41 -5.15
CA THR A 24 16.57 -13.20 -3.84
C THR A 24 15.57 -12.56 -2.90
N ASP A 25 15.57 -12.98 -1.66
CA ASP A 25 14.78 -12.45 -0.56
C ASP A 25 15.72 -12.11 0.59
N TYR A 26 15.77 -10.84 1.01
CA TYR A 26 16.57 -10.39 2.16
C TYR A 26 15.72 -9.96 3.36
N GLY A 27 14.56 -10.64 3.55
CA GLY A 27 13.70 -10.47 4.71
C GLY A 27 14.33 -10.96 6.03
N GLN A 28 13.49 -11.32 6.98
CA GLN A 28 13.94 -11.85 8.28
C GLN A 28 14.77 -13.13 8.15
N ILE A 29 14.48 -13.94 7.13
CA ILE A 29 15.23 -15.15 6.79
C ILE A 29 15.70 -15.01 5.36
N PRO A 30 16.91 -14.45 5.13
CA PRO A 30 17.46 -14.24 3.81
C PRO A 30 17.63 -15.55 3.04
N LYS A 31 17.37 -15.54 1.73
CA LYS A 31 17.46 -16.76 0.91
C LYS A 31 17.50 -16.46 -0.59
N VAL A 32 17.95 -17.44 -1.35
CA VAL A 32 17.77 -17.53 -2.79
C VAL A 32 16.76 -18.64 -3.07
N GLU A 33 15.76 -18.35 -3.86
CA GLU A 33 14.67 -19.29 -4.17
C GLU A 33 14.39 -19.36 -5.66
N ARG A 34 13.68 -20.43 -6.04
CA ARG A 34 13.05 -20.57 -7.36
C ARG A 34 11.60 -21.00 -7.24
N CYS A 35 10.79 -20.67 -8.24
CA CYS A 35 9.45 -21.21 -8.43
C CYS A 35 9.14 -21.37 -9.92
N ASP A 36 8.01 -21.98 -10.25
CA ASP A 36 7.47 -21.95 -11.61
C ASP A 36 7.01 -20.52 -11.98
N MET A 37 6.84 -20.22 -13.25
CA MET A 37 6.45 -18.89 -13.71
C MET A 37 5.04 -18.49 -13.27
N ASP A 38 4.20 -19.45 -12.88
CA ASP A 38 2.88 -19.25 -12.30
C ASP A 38 2.89 -19.17 -10.75
N GLY A 39 4.07 -19.22 -10.14
CA GLY A 39 4.28 -19.11 -8.69
C GLY A 39 4.24 -20.45 -7.93
N HIS A 40 3.91 -21.56 -8.58
CA HIS A 40 3.90 -22.87 -7.94
C HIS A 40 5.30 -23.47 -7.77
N ASN A 41 5.39 -24.58 -7.02
CA ASN A 41 6.62 -25.35 -6.82
C ASN A 41 7.81 -24.49 -6.30
N ARG A 42 7.51 -23.61 -5.35
CA ARG A 42 8.53 -22.77 -4.69
C ARG A 42 9.52 -23.63 -3.91
N THR A 43 10.80 -23.41 -4.15
CA THR A 43 11.90 -24.20 -3.59
C THR A 43 13.04 -23.27 -3.16
N LYS A 44 13.54 -23.45 -1.95
CA LYS A 44 14.76 -22.77 -1.47
C LYS A 44 15.98 -23.41 -2.12
N LEU A 45 16.90 -22.57 -2.61
CA LEU A 45 18.19 -22.99 -3.15
C LEU A 45 19.32 -22.75 -2.13
N VAL A 46 19.27 -21.59 -1.44
CA VAL A 46 20.26 -21.16 -0.45
C VAL A 46 19.53 -20.45 0.69
N ASP A 47 19.80 -20.83 1.94
CA ASP A 47 19.25 -20.22 3.16
C ASP A 47 20.26 -20.12 4.32
N SER A 48 21.54 -20.31 4.02
CA SER A 48 22.62 -20.22 5.02
C SER A 48 23.77 -19.36 4.48
N LYS A 49 24.52 -18.71 5.39
CA LYS A 49 25.63 -17.79 5.05
C LYS A 49 25.20 -16.78 3.96
N ILE A 50 24.06 -16.12 4.19
CA ILE A 50 23.43 -15.14 3.31
C ILE A 50 22.77 -14.10 4.19
N VAL A 51 22.92 -12.81 3.87
CA VAL A 51 22.41 -11.69 4.67
C VAL A 51 21.65 -10.68 3.83
N PHE A 52 22.31 -10.07 2.84
CA PHE A 52 21.68 -9.12 1.91
C PHE A 52 21.90 -9.54 0.46
N PRO A 53 21.25 -10.61 -0.02
CA PRO A 53 21.36 -11.03 -1.41
C PRO A 53 20.62 -10.04 -2.32
N HIS A 54 21.36 -9.24 -3.05
CA HIS A 54 20.80 -8.23 -3.96
C HIS A 54 20.80 -8.67 -5.42
N GLY A 55 21.95 -8.70 -6.07
CA GLY A 55 22.06 -9.04 -7.48
C GLY A 55 21.92 -10.54 -7.70
N ILE A 56 21.15 -10.94 -8.70
CA ILE A 56 21.04 -12.34 -9.12
C ILE A 56 21.07 -12.42 -10.65
N THR A 57 21.76 -13.41 -11.22
CA THR A 57 21.81 -13.65 -12.66
C THR A 57 21.92 -15.13 -12.98
N LEU A 58 21.51 -15.52 -14.18
CA LEU A 58 21.46 -16.91 -14.61
C LEU A 58 22.40 -17.17 -15.78
N ASP A 59 23.19 -18.23 -15.69
CA ASP A 59 23.84 -18.87 -16.83
C ASP A 59 22.89 -19.96 -17.37
N LEU A 60 22.26 -19.66 -18.48
CA LEU A 60 21.27 -20.52 -19.10
C LEU A 60 21.88 -21.80 -19.70
N VAL A 61 23.13 -21.73 -20.14
CA VAL A 61 23.81 -22.84 -20.79
C VAL A 61 24.26 -23.88 -19.78
N ASN A 62 24.89 -23.40 -18.70
CA ASN A 62 25.44 -24.28 -17.64
C ASN A 62 24.46 -24.54 -16.51
N ARG A 63 23.26 -23.92 -16.55
CA ARG A 63 22.22 -24.04 -15.54
C ARG A 63 22.69 -23.64 -14.14
N LEU A 64 23.33 -22.46 -14.07
CA LEU A 64 23.88 -21.92 -12.83
C LEU A 64 23.19 -20.62 -12.43
N VAL A 65 23.06 -20.41 -11.12
CA VAL A 65 22.54 -19.21 -10.49
C VAL A 65 23.68 -18.51 -9.78
N TYR A 66 24.00 -17.28 -10.17
CA TYR A 66 24.95 -16.42 -9.48
C TYR A 66 24.18 -15.37 -8.69
N TRP A 67 24.60 -15.10 -7.46
CA TRP A 67 24.08 -13.98 -6.68
C TRP A 67 25.20 -13.24 -5.97
N ALA A 68 24.92 -11.98 -5.65
CA ALA A 68 25.81 -11.11 -4.89
C ALA A 68 25.16 -10.76 -3.55
N ASP A 69 25.91 -10.91 -2.47
CA ASP A 69 25.50 -10.47 -1.13
C ASP A 69 26.18 -9.14 -0.79
N ALA A 70 25.40 -8.11 -0.55
CA ALA A 70 25.88 -6.75 -0.31
C ALA A 70 26.41 -6.51 1.11
N TYR A 71 26.19 -7.44 2.04
CA TYR A 71 26.70 -7.34 3.40
C TYR A 71 27.93 -8.24 3.64
N LEU A 72 27.93 -9.40 3.00
CA LEU A 72 29.03 -10.35 3.13
C LEU A 72 30.09 -10.15 2.04
N ASP A 73 29.88 -9.21 1.14
CA ASP A 73 30.80 -8.80 0.06
C ASP A 73 31.35 -9.99 -0.73
N TYR A 74 30.44 -10.79 -1.30
CA TYR A 74 30.81 -11.91 -2.17
C TYR A 74 29.89 -12.03 -3.38
N ILE A 75 30.39 -12.71 -4.42
CA ILE A 75 29.60 -13.32 -5.47
C ILE A 75 29.76 -14.83 -5.37
N GLU A 76 28.66 -15.52 -5.25
CA GLU A 76 28.61 -16.96 -5.20
C GLU A 76 27.75 -17.56 -6.32
N VAL A 77 27.90 -18.86 -6.53
CA VAL A 77 27.19 -19.63 -7.53
C VAL A 77 26.65 -20.93 -6.96
N VAL A 78 25.52 -21.37 -7.50
CA VAL A 78 24.89 -22.66 -7.22
C VAL A 78 24.24 -23.17 -8.52
N ASP A 79 24.04 -24.48 -8.64
CA ASP A 79 23.22 -25.00 -9.73
C ASP A 79 21.72 -24.74 -9.50
N TYR A 80 20.88 -25.01 -10.49
CA TYR A 80 19.45 -24.78 -10.42
C TYR A 80 18.72 -25.60 -9.35
N GLU A 81 19.36 -26.64 -8.81
CA GLU A 81 18.81 -27.51 -7.77
C GLU A 81 19.33 -27.12 -6.36
N GLY A 82 20.13 -26.07 -6.24
CA GLY A 82 20.71 -25.62 -4.96
C GLY A 82 21.97 -26.39 -4.54
N LYS A 83 22.56 -27.15 -5.46
CA LYS A 83 23.77 -27.94 -5.21
C LYS A 83 25.01 -27.24 -5.77
N ASN A 84 26.19 -27.77 -5.43
CA ASN A 84 27.47 -27.32 -5.94
C ASN A 84 27.76 -25.82 -5.69
N ARG A 85 27.35 -25.34 -4.51
CA ARG A 85 27.56 -23.96 -4.07
C ARG A 85 29.05 -23.67 -3.89
N HIS A 86 29.56 -22.58 -4.47
CA HIS A 86 30.89 -22.08 -4.18
C HIS A 86 31.02 -20.56 -4.41
N THR A 87 32.04 -19.98 -3.79
CA THR A 87 32.34 -18.55 -3.86
C THR A 87 33.18 -18.27 -5.09
N ILE A 88 32.80 -17.33 -5.95
CA ILE A 88 33.54 -16.83 -7.10
C ILE A 88 34.57 -15.79 -6.66
N ILE A 89 34.14 -14.79 -5.89
CA ILE A 89 34.99 -13.73 -5.37
C ILE A 89 34.40 -13.23 -4.04
N GLN A 90 35.27 -12.86 -3.09
CA GLN A 90 34.94 -12.27 -1.82
C GLN A 90 36.00 -11.28 -1.37
N GLY A 91 35.62 -10.27 -0.59
CA GLY A 91 36.50 -9.37 0.13
C GLY A 91 36.56 -7.95 -0.44
N LEU A 92 37.56 -7.18 -0.01
CA LEU A 92 37.68 -5.71 -0.13
C LEU A 92 37.62 -5.13 -1.55
N LEU A 93 37.71 -5.95 -2.57
CA LEU A 93 37.60 -5.50 -3.98
C LEU A 93 36.18 -5.30 -4.45
N ILE A 94 35.22 -5.83 -3.68
CA ILE A 94 33.80 -5.82 -3.98
C ILE A 94 33.03 -5.43 -2.73
N GLU A 95 32.60 -4.19 -2.65
CA GLU A 95 31.82 -3.66 -1.54
C GLU A 95 30.40 -3.33 -1.98
N HIS A 96 29.41 -3.72 -1.20
CA HIS A 96 27.99 -3.39 -1.45
C HIS A 96 27.53 -3.60 -2.90
N LEU A 97 27.64 -4.83 -3.36
CA LEU A 97 27.21 -5.23 -4.70
C LEU A 97 25.67 -5.14 -4.83
N TYR A 98 25.20 -4.48 -5.89
CA TYR A 98 23.76 -4.26 -6.08
C TYR A 98 23.19 -4.94 -7.33
N GLY A 99 23.68 -4.63 -8.51
CA GLY A 99 23.31 -5.27 -9.77
C GLY A 99 24.32 -6.33 -10.15
N LEU A 100 23.86 -7.43 -10.76
CA LEU A 100 24.71 -8.52 -11.21
C LEU A 100 24.20 -9.05 -12.54
N THR A 101 25.10 -9.28 -13.50
CA THR A 101 24.79 -9.97 -14.76
C THR A 101 25.97 -10.79 -15.25
N VAL A 102 25.72 -11.93 -15.91
CA VAL A 102 26.74 -12.80 -16.47
C VAL A 102 26.71 -12.73 -17.99
N PHE A 103 27.87 -12.67 -18.61
CA PHE A 103 28.02 -12.82 -20.05
C PHE A 103 29.35 -13.48 -20.39
N GLU A 104 29.28 -14.56 -21.14
CA GLU A 104 30.43 -15.39 -21.49
C GLU A 104 31.24 -15.80 -20.24
N ASN A 105 32.50 -15.43 -20.16
CA ASN A 105 33.38 -15.79 -19.05
C ASN A 105 33.34 -14.78 -17.90
N TYR A 106 32.54 -13.74 -18.00
CA TYR A 106 32.58 -12.63 -17.06
C TYR A 106 31.27 -12.40 -16.34
N LEU A 107 31.40 -11.99 -15.07
CA LEU A 107 30.35 -11.39 -14.24
C LEU A 107 30.57 -9.88 -14.24
N TYR A 108 29.49 -9.13 -14.42
CA TYR A 108 29.49 -7.69 -14.32
C TYR A 108 28.62 -7.31 -13.15
N ALA A 109 29.11 -6.45 -12.26
CA ALA A 109 28.38 -6.03 -11.08
C ALA A 109 28.50 -4.52 -10.85
N THR A 110 27.48 -3.92 -10.25
CA THR A 110 27.57 -2.57 -9.68
C THR A 110 28.12 -2.66 -8.27
N ASN A 111 29.22 -1.95 -8.02
CA ASN A 111 29.96 -1.91 -6.76
C ASN A 111 29.92 -0.49 -6.21
N THR A 112 29.38 -0.32 -5.00
CA THR A 112 29.23 1.01 -4.39
C THR A 112 30.28 1.20 -3.31
N ASP A 113 31.25 2.09 -3.56
CA ASP A 113 32.28 2.47 -2.61
C ASP A 113 31.68 3.42 -1.55
N HIS A 114 31.47 2.91 -0.34
CA HIS A 114 30.99 3.69 0.81
C HIS A 114 32.09 4.46 1.55
N ALA A 115 33.35 4.13 1.31
CA ALA A 115 34.49 4.84 1.91
C ALA A 115 34.69 6.26 1.32
N ASN A 116 34.10 6.51 0.15
CA ASN A 116 34.18 7.79 -0.52
C ASN A 116 32.94 8.66 -0.18
N ALA A 117 33.18 9.86 0.34
CA ALA A 117 32.12 10.83 0.67
C ALA A 117 31.17 11.17 -0.50
N GLN A 118 31.55 10.85 -1.73
CA GLN A 118 30.76 11.05 -2.93
C GLN A 118 29.91 9.84 -3.34
N GLN A 119 29.98 8.70 -2.62
CA GLN A 119 29.24 7.46 -2.90
C GLN A 119 29.22 7.08 -4.40
N LYS A 120 30.38 7.10 -5.05
CA LYS A 120 30.47 6.74 -6.47
C LYS A 120 30.31 5.24 -6.64
N THR A 121 29.48 4.85 -7.58
CA THR A 121 29.30 3.46 -7.99
C THR A 121 30.21 3.15 -9.16
N SER A 122 30.95 2.06 -9.09
CA SER A 122 31.70 1.50 -10.22
C SER A 122 30.97 0.29 -10.81
N VAL A 123 31.10 0.11 -12.11
CA VAL A 123 30.76 -1.15 -12.78
C VAL A 123 32.03 -1.96 -12.86
N ILE A 124 32.07 -3.12 -12.22
CA ILE A 124 33.21 -4.03 -12.23
C ILE A 124 32.92 -5.22 -13.13
N ARG A 125 34.00 -5.77 -13.70
CA ARG A 125 34.01 -7.03 -14.45
C ARG A 125 34.91 -8.01 -13.74
N VAL A 126 34.44 -9.24 -13.51
CA VAL A 126 35.19 -10.31 -12.85
C VAL A 126 35.14 -11.56 -13.71
N ASN A 127 36.27 -12.18 -13.98
CA ASN A 127 36.31 -13.48 -14.66
C ASN A 127 35.79 -14.56 -13.68
N ARG A 128 34.72 -15.27 -14.06
CA ARG A 128 34.09 -16.27 -13.22
C ARG A 128 34.89 -17.55 -12.96
N PHE A 129 35.96 -17.75 -13.74
CA PHE A 129 36.86 -18.89 -13.58
C PHE A 129 38.19 -18.51 -12.93
N ASN A 130 38.53 -17.21 -12.96
CA ASN A 130 39.75 -16.69 -12.37
C ASN A 130 39.48 -15.31 -11.76
N SER A 131 39.12 -15.27 -10.48
CA SER A 131 38.73 -14.03 -9.78
C SER A 131 39.87 -13.01 -9.65
N SER A 132 41.15 -13.41 -9.84
CA SER A 132 42.26 -12.45 -9.90
C SER A 132 42.19 -11.54 -11.15
N GLU A 133 41.49 -11.97 -12.19
CA GLU A 133 41.21 -11.20 -13.38
C GLU A 133 39.94 -10.38 -13.19
N HIS A 134 40.09 -9.20 -12.64
CA HIS A 134 38.99 -8.24 -12.43
C HIS A 134 39.42 -6.83 -12.80
N GLN A 135 38.47 -6.00 -13.22
CA GLN A 135 38.70 -4.59 -13.54
C GLN A 135 37.47 -3.73 -13.36
N VAL A 136 37.70 -2.43 -13.13
CA VAL A 136 36.67 -1.40 -13.21
C VAL A 136 36.43 -1.06 -14.67
N VAL A 137 35.20 -1.27 -15.15
CA VAL A 137 34.80 -0.96 -16.53
C VAL A 137 34.45 0.52 -16.67
N THR A 138 33.66 1.06 -15.73
CA THR A 138 33.27 2.46 -15.72
C THR A 138 32.81 2.89 -14.32
N ARG A 139 32.68 4.19 -14.13
CA ARG A 139 32.12 4.77 -12.90
C ARG A 139 30.89 5.61 -13.21
N VAL A 140 29.89 5.53 -12.36
CA VAL A 140 28.61 6.24 -12.45
C VAL A 140 28.27 6.86 -11.11
N ASP A 141 27.53 7.97 -11.09
CA ASP A 141 27.22 8.67 -9.83
C ASP A 141 26.33 7.85 -8.92
N LYS A 142 25.35 7.11 -9.47
CA LYS A 142 24.48 6.18 -8.73
C LYS A 142 24.17 4.99 -9.61
N GLY A 143 24.69 3.83 -9.25
CA GLY A 143 24.43 2.56 -9.93
C GLY A 143 23.30 1.79 -9.26
N GLY A 144 22.53 1.09 -10.05
CA GLY A 144 21.44 0.19 -9.60
C GLY A 144 21.53 -1.15 -10.32
N ALA A 145 20.40 -1.60 -10.87
CA ALA A 145 20.35 -2.84 -11.65
C ALA A 145 21.22 -2.74 -12.92
N LEU A 146 21.83 -3.86 -13.28
CA LEU A 146 22.74 -3.99 -14.42
C LEU A 146 22.32 -5.17 -15.27
N HIS A 147 22.23 -4.98 -16.60
CA HIS A 147 21.92 -6.05 -17.56
C HIS A 147 22.77 -5.94 -18.82
N ILE A 148 23.15 -7.09 -19.35
CA ILE A 148 23.77 -7.19 -20.68
C ILE A 148 22.66 -7.26 -21.73
N TYR A 149 22.70 -6.33 -22.68
CA TYR A 149 21.85 -6.34 -23.87
C TYR A 149 22.53 -7.13 -24.98
N HIS A 150 22.10 -8.36 -25.20
CA HIS A 150 22.65 -9.23 -26.22
C HIS A 150 21.64 -10.31 -26.63
N GLN A 151 21.54 -10.65 -27.92
CA GLN A 151 20.58 -11.62 -28.46
C GLN A 151 20.68 -13.00 -27.79
N ARG A 152 21.88 -13.48 -27.46
CA ARG A 152 22.09 -14.76 -26.77
C ARG A 152 21.52 -14.80 -25.33
N ARG A 153 21.21 -13.64 -24.75
CA ARG A 153 20.60 -13.55 -23.41
C ARG A 153 19.10 -13.81 -23.43
N GLN A 154 18.49 -13.78 -24.62
CA GLN A 154 17.06 -14.05 -24.81
C GLN A 154 16.86 -15.07 -25.94
N PRO A 155 17.21 -16.34 -25.72
CA PRO A 155 17.02 -17.37 -26.73
C PRO A 155 15.54 -17.56 -27.06
N THR A 156 15.23 -17.66 -28.34
CA THR A 156 13.87 -17.91 -28.82
C THR A 156 13.43 -19.34 -28.52
N VAL A 157 12.20 -19.50 -28.06
CA VAL A 157 11.54 -20.79 -27.84
C VAL A 157 10.58 -21.06 -28.99
N ARG A 158 10.67 -22.27 -29.58
CA ARG A 158 9.92 -22.60 -30.80
C ARG A 158 8.43 -22.89 -30.57
N SER A 159 8.04 -23.39 -29.40
CA SER A 159 6.62 -23.67 -29.09
C SER A 159 6.37 -23.72 -27.59
N HIS A 160 5.30 -23.08 -27.13
CA HIS A 160 4.91 -23.09 -25.73
C HIS A 160 3.40 -22.86 -25.54
N ALA A 161 2.88 -23.21 -24.37
CA ALA A 161 1.44 -23.16 -24.09
C ALA A 161 0.81 -21.73 -24.09
N CYS A 162 1.64 -20.69 -24.09
CA CYS A 162 1.20 -19.29 -24.16
C CYS A 162 1.41 -18.65 -25.54
N GLU A 163 1.59 -19.44 -26.61
CA GLU A 163 1.55 -18.89 -27.97
C GLU A 163 0.19 -18.24 -28.27
N LEU A 164 0.21 -17.24 -29.14
CA LEU A 164 -1.04 -16.59 -29.56
C LEU A 164 -1.90 -17.58 -30.33
N ASP A 165 -3.13 -17.69 -29.94
CA ASP A 165 -4.14 -18.47 -30.67
C ASP A 165 -4.65 -17.72 -31.93
N GLN A 166 -5.56 -18.33 -32.67
CA GLN A 166 -6.18 -17.72 -33.85
C GLN A 166 -6.90 -16.38 -33.58
N TYR A 167 -7.24 -16.09 -32.32
CA TYR A 167 -7.86 -14.85 -31.88
C TYR A 167 -6.84 -13.87 -31.27
N LYS A 168 -5.53 -14.12 -31.45
CA LYS A 168 -4.42 -13.35 -30.87
C LYS A 168 -4.43 -13.31 -29.33
N LYS A 169 -5.01 -14.32 -28.68
CA LYS A 169 -4.99 -14.46 -27.22
C LYS A 169 -3.84 -15.35 -26.79
N PRO A 170 -3.01 -14.99 -25.80
CA PRO A 170 -1.88 -15.77 -25.35
C PRO A 170 -2.36 -17.09 -24.70
N GLY A 171 -2.14 -18.19 -25.38
CA GLY A 171 -2.60 -19.53 -24.96
C GLY A 171 -4.12 -19.64 -24.76
N GLY A 172 -4.92 -18.78 -25.39
CA GLY A 172 -6.37 -18.69 -25.21
C GLY A 172 -6.83 -18.00 -23.91
N CYS A 173 -5.92 -17.42 -23.12
CA CYS A 173 -6.25 -16.61 -21.94
C CYS A 173 -6.81 -15.24 -22.34
N SER A 174 -7.76 -14.70 -21.58
CA SER A 174 -8.29 -13.35 -21.81
C SER A 174 -7.21 -12.27 -21.61
N ASP A 175 -6.43 -12.38 -20.53
CA ASP A 175 -5.45 -11.36 -20.13
C ASP A 175 -4.03 -11.96 -20.08
N ILE A 176 -3.65 -12.57 -18.97
CA ILE A 176 -2.28 -12.99 -18.69
C ILE A 176 -2.16 -14.51 -18.81
N CYS A 177 -1.18 -14.97 -19.58
CA CYS A 177 -0.81 -16.37 -19.68
C CYS A 177 0.53 -16.61 -19.00
N LEU A 178 0.56 -17.46 -17.99
CA LEU A 178 1.75 -17.86 -17.24
C LEU A 178 2.10 -19.30 -17.55
N LEU A 179 3.36 -19.56 -17.89
CA LEU A 179 3.85 -20.90 -18.19
C LEU A 179 3.98 -21.71 -16.89
N GLY A 180 3.46 -22.91 -16.87
CA GLY A 180 3.62 -23.86 -15.79
C GLY A 180 4.96 -24.60 -15.86
N SER A 181 5.08 -25.70 -15.11
CA SER A 181 6.31 -26.50 -14.97
C SER A 181 6.80 -27.14 -16.25
N ASN A 182 5.94 -27.30 -17.24
CA ASN A 182 6.30 -27.85 -18.55
C ASN A 182 5.74 -26.99 -19.70
N HIS A 183 6.22 -27.20 -20.94
CA HIS A 183 5.83 -26.39 -22.09
C HIS A 183 4.40 -26.57 -22.58
N LYS A 184 3.71 -27.55 -22.06
CA LYS A 184 2.33 -27.87 -22.43
C LYS A 184 1.32 -27.29 -21.43
N THR A 185 1.77 -26.90 -20.23
CA THR A 185 0.92 -26.36 -19.19
C THR A 185 1.03 -24.84 -19.09
N ARG A 186 -0.10 -24.22 -18.77
CA ARG A 186 -0.21 -22.80 -18.50
C ARG A 186 -1.28 -22.54 -17.45
N THR A 187 -1.19 -21.41 -16.82
CA THR A 187 -2.20 -20.86 -15.91
C THR A 187 -2.62 -19.50 -16.44
N CYS A 188 -3.92 -19.29 -16.65
CA CYS A 188 -4.44 -17.97 -16.95
C CYS A 188 -4.62 -17.18 -15.66
N ARG A 189 -4.30 -15.88 -15.71
CA ARG A 189 -4.56 -14.91 -14.64
C ARG A 189 -5.25 -13.69 -15.21
N CYS A 190 -6.01 -13.01 -14.38
CA CYS A 190 -6.67 -11.78 -14.76
C CYS A 190 -5.88 -10.57 -14.29
N ARG A 191 -6.04 -9.46 -14.98
CA ARG A 191 -5.60 -8.15 -14.48
C ARG A 191 -6.32 -7.80 -13.19
N SER A 192 -5.76 -6.89 -12.42
CA SER A 192 -6.37 -6.42 -11.16
C SER A 192 -7.80 -5.95 -11.36
N GLY A 193 -8.68 -6.29 -10.43
CA GLY A 193 -10.10 -5.97 -10.48
C GLY A 193 -10.96 -6.93 -11.32
N PHE A 194 -10.38 -8.04 -11.86
CA PHE A 194 -11.10 -9.06 -12.63
C PHE A 194 -10.89 -10.43 -12.03
N SER A 195 -11.92 -11.26 -12.06
CA SER A 195 -11.90 -12.64 -11.59
C SER A 195 -11.87 -13.63 -12.75
N LEU A 196 -11.17 -14.75 -12.56
CA LEU A 196 -11.08 -15.82 -13.53
C LEU A 196 -12.40 -16.60 -13.57
N GLY A 197 -12.96 -16.76 -14.76
CA GLY A 197 -14.18 -17.54 -14.97
C GLY A 197 -13.98 -19.02 -14.71
N SER A 198 -15.09 -19.76 -14.58
CA SER A 198 -15.11 -21.21 -14.37
C SER A 198 -14.46 -22.02 -15.52
N ASP A 199 -14.31 -21.39 -16.69
CA ASP A 199 -13.60 -21.95 -17.84
C ASP A 199 -12.06 -21.92 -17.68
N GLY A 200 -11.56 -21.29 -16.61
CA GLY A 200 -10.14 -21.14 -16.34
C GLY A 200 -9.37 -20.29 -17.35
N LYS A 201 -10.06 -19.48 -18.18
CA LYS A 201 -9.47 -18.70 -19.29
C LYS A 201 -10.00 -17.30 -19.42
N SER A 202 -11.31 -17.10 -19.26
CA SER A 202 -11.96 -15.81 -19.39
C SER A 202 -11.85 -14.99 -18.11
N CYS A 203 -11.65 -13.68 -18.26
CA CYS A 203 -11.66 -12.73 -17.15
C CYS A 203 -12.95 -11.92 -17.18
N LYS A 204 -13.64 -11.87 -16.06
CA LYS A 204 -14.89 -11.12 -15.89
C LYS A 204 -14.76 -10.14 -14.73
N LYS A 205 -15.40 -9.00 -14.88
CA LYS A 205 -15.55 -8.10 -13.74
C LYS A 205 -16.47 -8.78 -12.72
N PRO A 206 -16.13 -8.81 -11.42
CA PRO A 206 -17.02 -9.35 -10.40
C PRO A 206 -18.38 -8.63 -10.44
N GLU A 207 -19.48 -9.38 -10.27
CA GLU A 207 -20.82 -8.80 -10.17
C GLU A 207 -20.95 -7.97 -8.89
N HIS A 208 -20.22 -8.36 -7.85
CA HIS A 208 -20.15 -7.67 -6.57
C HIS A 208 -18.69 -7.39 -6.20
N GLU A 209 -18.36 -6.10 -6.10
CA GLU A 209 -17.01 -5.67 -5.70
C GLU A 209 -16.96 -5.61 -4.16
N LEU A 210 -16.46 -6.67 -3.55
CA LEU A 210 -16.32 -6.82 -2.10
C LEU A 210 -14.89 -7.26 -1.75
N PHE A 211 -14.14 -6.41 -1.05
CA PHE A 211 -12.76 -6.70 -0.65
C PHE A 211 -12.29 -5.80 0.48
N LEU A 212 -11.29 -6.25 1.23
CA LEU A 212 -10.60 -5.45 2.24
C LEU A 212 -9.59 -4.51 1.58
N VAL A 213 -9.56 -3.26 2.02
CA VAL A 213 -8.54 -2.26 1.62
C VAL A 213 -7.74 -1.86 2.84
N TYR A 214 -6.42 -1.80 2.71
CA TYR A 214 -5.53 -1.41 3.80
C TYR A 214 -4.35 -0.56 3.33
N GLY A 215 -3.85 0.28 4.22
CA GLY A 215 -2.66 1.10 4.01
C GLY A 215 -1.41 0.48 4.66
N ARG A 216 -0.27 0.50 3.92
CA ARG A 216 1.05 0.09 4.42
C ARG A 216 2.05 1.22 4.25
N GLY A 217 2.93 1.41 5.25
CA GLY A 217 3.81 2.57 5.31
C GLY A 217 5.19 2.42 4.65
N ARG A 218 5.70 1.18 4.45
CA ARG A 218 7.09 1.01 3.94
C ARG A 218 7.23 -0.17 2.98
N PRO A 219 7.29 0.07 1.66
CA PRO A 219 6.97 1.34 0.98
C PRO A 219 5.51 1.70 1.15
N GLY A 220 5.20 3.00 1.09
CA GLY A 220 3.84 3.50 1.23
C GLY A 220 2.97 3.07 0.05
N ILE A 221 1.93 2.30 0.34
CA ILE A 221 1.02 1.74 -0.65
C ILE A 221 -0.34 1.43 -0.01
N ILE A 222 -1.42 1.59 -0.78
CA ILE A 222 -2.75 1.11 -0.43
C ILE A 222 -3.12 -0.02 -1.38
N ARG A 223 -3.63 -1.13 -0.83
CA ARG A 223 -3.94 -2.36 -1.58
C ARG A 223 -5.30 -2.92 -1.22
N GLY A 224 -5.89 -3.64 -2.18
CA GLY A 224 -7.07 -4.47 -1.97
C GLY A 224 -6.70 -5.94 -1.77
N MET A 225 -7.43 -6.66 -0.91
CA MET A 225 -7.25 -8.09 -0.70
C MET A 225 -8.58 -8.78 -0.44
N ASP A 226 -8.68 -10.06 -0.78
CA ASP A 226 -9.82 -10.90 -0.42
C ASP A 226 -9.93 -11.13 1.11
N MET A 227 -11.14 -11.30 1.62
CA MET A 227 -11.41 -11.57 3.05
C MET A 227 -10.95 -12.94 3.54
N GLY A 228 -10.66 -13.87 2.66
CA GLY A 228 -10.36 -15.26 3.00
C GLY A 228 -9.17 -15.87 2.28
N ALA A 229 -8.51 -15.15 1.40
CA ALA A 229 -7.55 -15.72 0.48
C ALA A 229 -6.14 -15.85 1.05
N ASN A 230 -5.60 -17.07 0.99
CA ASN A 230 -4.16 -17.30 1.03
C ASN A 230 -3.45 -16.93 -0.29
N ILE A 231 -4.20 -16.47 -1.31
CA ILE A 231 -3.69 -16.07 -2.61
C ILE A 231 -3.76 -14.54 -2.69
N PRO A 232 -2.68 -13.85 -3.05
CA PRO A 232 -2.66 -12.41 -3.16
C PRO A 232 -3.29 -11.95 -4.48
N ASP A 233 -4.62 -12.02 -4.59
CA ASP A 233 -5.33 -11.38 -5.68
C ASP A 233 -5.48 -9.87 -5.39
N GLU A 234 -5.14 -9.05 -6.36
CA GLU A 234 -5.29 -7.61 -6.29
C GLU A 234 -6.69 -7.23 -6.81
N HIS A 235 -7.59 -6.85 -5.90
CA HIS A 235 -8.97 -6.48 -6.25
C HIS A 235 -9.09 -5.04 -6.77
N MET A 236 -8.06 -4.24 -6.61
CA MET A 236 -7.96 -2.88 -7.13
C MET A 236 -6.56 -2.61 -7.68
N ILE A 237 -6.42 -1.62 -8.54
CA ILE A 237 -5.09 -1.12 -8.89
C ILE A 237 -4.49 -0.42 -7.66
N PRO A 238 -3.35 -0.90 -7.14
CA PRO A 238 -2.74 -0.34 -5.95
C PRO A 238 -2.46 1.17 -6.06
N ILE A 239 -2.60 1.88 -4.95
CA ILE A 239 -2.20 3.29 -4.85
C ILE A 239 -0.76 3.33 -4.37
N GLU A 240 0.16 3.57 -5.28
CA GLU A 240 1.61 3.53 -5.05
C GLU A 240 2.20 4.93 -4.84
N ASN A 241 3.52 4.97 -4.54
CA ASN A 241 4.29 6.19 -4.35
C ASN A 241 3.76 7.09 -3.23
N LEU A 242 3.31 6.46 -2.16
CA LEU A 242 2.96 7.11 -0.90
C LEU A 242 4.13 7.00 0.08
N MET A 243 4.14 7.88 1.08
CA MET A 243 5.16 7.85 2.14
C MET A 243 4.61 7.23 3.43
N ASN A 244 3.43 7.67 3.86
CA ASN A 244 2.83 7.24 5.10
C ASN A 244 1.28 7.33 5.04
N PRO A 245 0.60 6.43 4.28
CA PRO A 245 -0.85 6.46 4.08
C PRO A 245 -1.58 5.97 5.34
N ARG A 246 -1.87 6.88 6.26
CA ARG A 246 -2.44 6.57 7.56
C ARG A 246 -3.92 6.34 7.58
N ALA A 247 -4.65 7.06 6.75
CA ALA A 247 -6.11 7.01 6.73
C ALA A 247 -6.61 6.74 5.33
N LEU A 248 -7.70 6.00 5.23
CA LEU A 248 -8.37 5.69 3.97
C LEU A 248 -9.87 5.49 4.19
N ASP A 249 -10.67 5.85 3.20
CA ASP A 249 -12.09 5.56 3.09
C ASP A 249 -12.51 5.61 1.62
N PHE A 250 -13.77 5.31 1.28
CA PHE A 250 -14.20 5.19 -0.10
C PHE A 250 -15.59 5.74 -0.36
N HIS A 251 -15.83 6.10 -1.62
CA HIS A 251 -17.15 6.38 -2.17
C HIS A 251 -17.49 5.35 -3.25
N ALA A 252 -18.34 4.39 -2.93
CA ALA A 252 -18.58 3.25 -3.81
C ALA A 252 -19.26 3.62 -5.13
N GLU A 253 -20.25 4.52 -5.13
CA GLU A 253 -20.97 4.94 -6.34
C GLU A 253 -20.04 5.55 -7.39
N TYR A 254 -19.03 6.31 -6.96
CA TYR A 254 -18.06 6.92 -7.86
C TYR A 254 -16.80 6.07 -8.07
N GLY A 255 -16.68 4.96 -7.34
CA GLY A 255 -15.54 4.05 -7.38
C GLY A 255 -14.23 4.65 -6.87
N PHE A 256 -14.27 5.73 -6.08
CA PHE A 256 -13.08 6.40 -5.56
C PHE A 256 -12.69 5.90 -4.17
N MET A 257 -11.40 5.61 -4.03
CA MET A 257 -10.70 5.50 -2.76
C MET A 257 -10.11 6.88 -2.40
N TYR A 258 -10.35 7.34 -1.18
CA TYR A 258 -9.76 8.54 -0.60
C TYR A 258 -8.71 8.13 0.42
N PHE A 259 -7.62 8.88 0.51
CA PHE A 259 -6.52 8.57 1.41
C PHE A 259 -5.81 9.81 1.90
N ALA A 260 -5.22 9.72 3.10
CA ALA A 260 -4.35 10.75 3.65
C ALA A 260 -2.93 10.21 3.81
N ASP A 261 -1.94 10.95 3.28
CA ASP A 261 -0.51 10.70 3.47
C ASP A 261 0.07 11.77 4.39
N THR A 262 0.38 11.36 5.63
CA THR A 262 0.81 12.30 6.67
C THR A 262 2.21 12.84 6.45
N THR A 263 3.10 12.13 5.77
CA THR A 263 4.46 12.61 5.47
C THR A 263 4.47 13.57 4.28
N SER A 264 3.59 13.35 3.32
CA SER A 264 3.47 14.22 2.15
C SER A 264 2.48 15.37 2.36
N PHE A 265 1.83 15.44 3.53
CA PHE A 265 0.81 16.44 3.88
C PHE A 265 -0.26 16.59 2.82
N LEU A 266 -0.85 15.46 2.40
CA LEU A 266 -1.86 15.47 1.36
C LEU A 266 -3.05 14.57 1.68
N ILE A 267 -4.21 14.96 1.16
CA ILE A 267 -5.35 14.07 0.95
C ILE A 267 -5.51 13.90 -0.55
N GLY A 268 -5.56 12.66 -1.00
CA GLY A 268 -5.71 12.30 -2.41
C GLY A 268 -6.86 11.33 -2.63
N ARG A 269 -7.17 11.09 -3.90
CA ARG A 269 -8.10 10.05 -4.33
C ARG A 269 -7.61 9.34 -5.59
N GLN A 270 -8.08 8.12 -5.80
CA GLN A 270 -7.87 7.32 -7.00
C GLN A 270 -9.04 6.35 -7.14
N LYS A 271 -9.49 6.08 -8.36
CA LYS A 271 -10.46 5.01 -8.59
C LYS A 271 -9.83 3.63 -8.40
N ILE A 272 -10.66 2.63 -8.07
CA ILE A 272 -10.20 1.25 -7.89
C ILE A 272 -9.58 0.66 -9.16
N ASP A 273 -9.93 1.17 -10.34
CA ASP A 273 -9.34 0.81 -11.64
C ASP A 273 -8.02 1.54 -11.96
N GLY A 274 -7.51 2.36 -11.03
CA GLY A 274 -6.27 3.12 -11.16
C GLY A 274 -6.40 4.48 -11.85
N THR A 275 -7.58 4.81 -12.38
CA THR A 275 -7.82 6.10 -13.06
C THR A 275 -8.16 7.21 -12.06
N GLY A 276 -8.17 8.45 -12.53
CA GLY A 276 -8.62 9.61 -11.75
C GLY A 276 -7.78 9.91 -10.51
N ARG A 277 -6.49 9.54 -10.51
CA ARG A 277 -5.57 9.86 -9.40
C ARG A 277 -5.29 11.34 -9.33
N GLU A 278 -5.59 11.96 -8.18
CA GLU A 278 -5.31 13.36 -7.92
C GLU A 278 -5.16 13.66 -6.42
N ASN A 279 -4.46 14.75 -6.10
CA ASN A 279 -4.39 15.30 -4.75
C ASN A 279 -5.48 16.36 -4.62
N ILE A 280 -6.43 16.15 -3.71
CA ILE A 280 -7.59 17.04 -3.53
C ILE A 280 -7.34 18.13 -2.47
N LEU A 281 -6.42 17.88 -1.53
CA LEU A 281 -5.97 18.84 -0.51
C LEU A 281 -4.47 18.68 -0.25
N GLN A 282 -3.73 19.79 -0.22
CA GLN A 282 -2.30 19.85 0.11
C GLN A 282 -1.94 21.04 1.01
N GLU A 283 -2.85 22.01 1.13
CA GLU A 283 -2.61 23.21 1.93
C GLU A 283 -3.48 23.22 3.18
N GLY A 284 -2.91 23.72 4.29
CA GLY A 284 -3.61 23.91 5.57
C GLY A 284 -4.05 22.62 6.23
N ILE A 285 -3.42 21.50 5.94
CA ILE A 285 -3.49 20.23 6.65
C ILE A 285 -2.07 19.91 7.17
N HIS A 286 -1.99 19.22 8.31
CA HIS A 286 -0.70 18.97 8.97
C HIS A 286 -0.50 17.47 9.21
N ASN A 287 -1.29 16.87 10.09
CA ASN A 287 -1.19 15.44 10.43
C ASN A 287 -2.57 14.79 10.40
N VAL A 288 -3.03 14.45 9.20
CA VAL A 288 -4.34 13.84 9.00
C VAL A 288 -4.30 12.36 9.41
N GLU A 289 -4.82 12.05 10.59
CA GLU A 289 -4.79 10.72 11.18
C GLU A 289 -6.01 9.85 10.83
N GLY A 290 -7.15 10.46 10.48
CA GLY A 290 -8.37 9.77 10.09
C GLY A 290 -9.14 10.52 9.01
N ILE A 291 -9.79 9.79 8.11
CA ILE A 291 -10.74 10.33 7.12
C ILE A 291 -12.02 9.51 7.12
N ALA A 292 -13.15 10.16 6.80
CA ALA A 292 -14.43 9.51 6.61
C ALA A 292 -15.21 10.17 5.47
N VAL A 293 -15.75 9.35 4.58
CA VAL A 293 -16.55 9.79 3.43
C VAL A 293 -18.04 9.78 3.79
N ASP A 294 -18.66 10.94 3.73
CA ASP A 294 -20.11 11.06 3.71
C ASP A 294 -20.60 10.84 2.27
N TRP A 295 -20.93 9.60 1.98
CA TRP A 295 -21.36 9.15 0.65
C TRP A 295 -22.77 9.63 0.29
N MET A 296 -23.55 10.16 1.23
CA MET A 296 -24.87 10.79 0.97
C MET A 296 -24.72 12.26 0.59
N GLY A 297 -23.97 13.04 1.38
CA GLY A 297 -23.77 14.45 1.18
C GLY A 297 -22.60 14.80 0.25
N ASN A 298 -21.84 13.80 -0.22
CA ASN A 298 -20.63 13.97 -1.03
C ASN A 298 -19.57 14.86 -0.36
N ASN A 299 -19.35 14.62 0.96
CA ASN A 299 -18.38 15.34 1.75
C ASN A 299 -17.27 14.41 2.27
N LEU A 300 -16.11 14.98 2.52
CA LEU A 300 -15.00 14.34 3.20
C LEU A 300 -14.78 14.99 4.55
N TYR A 301 -14.78 14.19 5.61
CA TYR A 301 -14.43 14.59 6.96
C TYR A 301 -13.05 14.08 7.31
N TRP A 302 -12.27 14.83 8.09
CA TRP A 302 -10.98 14.37 8.58
C TRP A 302 -10.63 14.93 9.94
N THR A 303 -9.84 14.16 10.69
CA THR A 303 -9.14 14.61 11.89
C THR A 303 -7.75 15.09 11.51
N ASP A 304 -7.30 16.18 12.09
CA ASP A 304 -5.95 16.70 11.92
C ASP A 304 -5.29 16.87 13.30
N ASP A 305 -4.30 16.03 13.60
CA ASP A 305 -3.48 16.08 14.82
C ASP A 305 -2.33 17.10 14.69
N GLY A 306 -2.54 18.15 13.93
CA GLY A 306 -1.65 19.31 13.84
C GLY A 306 -1.72 20.20 15.09
N PRO A 307 -1.11 21.42 15.04
CA PRO A 307 -1.01 22.30 16.21
C PRO A 307 -2.36 22.68 16.84
N LYS A 308 -3.40 22.81 16.02
CA LYS A 308 -4.74 23.24 16.48
C LYS A 308 -5.67 22.11 16.88
N LYS A 309 -5.36 20.87 16.53
CA LYS A 309 -6.23 19.70 16.74
C LYS A 309 -7.66 19.97 16.22
N THR A 310 -7.90 19.60 14.98
CA THR A 310 -9.17 19.97 14.31
C THR A 310 -9.89 18.77 13.72
N ILE A 311 -11.22 18.93 13.57
CA ILE A 311 -12.02 18.13 12.66
C ILE A 311 -12.56 19.08 11.60
N SER A 312 -12.35 18.73 10.36
CA SER A 312 -12.70 19.56 9.21
C SER A 312 -13.51 18.78 8.18
N VAL A 313 -14.21 19.49 7.33
CA VAL A 313 -15.02 18.95 6.24
C VAL A 313 -14.75 19.70 4.93
N ALA A 314 -14.90 19.02 3.80
CA ALA A 314 -14.93 19.62 2.48
C ALA A 314 -15.78 18.81 1.52
N ARG A 315 -16.29 19.41 0.45
CA ARG A 315 -16.94 18.70 -0.65
C ARG A 315 -15.91 17.88 -1.43
N LEU A 316 -16.26 16.65 -1.78
CA LEU A 316 -15.37 15.73 -2.49
C LEU A 316 -14.86 16.28 -3.84
N GLU A 317 -15.69 17.03 -4.58
CA GLU A 317 -15.34 17.57 -5.90
C GLU A 317 -14.56 18.89 -5.86
N LYS A 318 -14.68 19.65 -4.76
CA LYS A 318 -14.10 21.00 -4.60
C LYS A 318 -13.45 21.16 -3.24
N ALA A 319 -12.69 20.18 -2.80
CA ALA A 319 -12.19 20.10 -1.43
C ALA A 319 -11.36 21.33 -1.03
N SER A 320 -10.45 21.79 -1.88
CA SER A 320 -9.61 22.96 -1.62
C SER A 320 -10.38 24.27 -1.47
N GLN A 321 -11.54 24.40 -2.15
CA GLN A 321 -12.35 25.61 -2.16
C GLN A 321 -13.42 25.63 -1.06
N THR A 322 -13.84 24.46 -0.56
CA THR A 322 -14.99 24.32 0.33
C THR A 322 -14.64 23.87 1.73
N ARG A 323 -13.34 23.78 2.04
CA ARG A 323 -12.87 23.35 3.35
C ARG A 323 -13.40 24.24 4.47
N LYS A 324 -13.90 23.60 5.54
CA LYS A 324 -14.36 24.25 6.76
C LYS A 324 -13.93 23.46 7.98
N THR A 325 -13.38 24.12 8.98
CA THR A 325 -13.15 23.54 10.30
C THR A 325 -14.47 23.55 11.08
N LEU A 326 -14.89 22.37 11.55
CA LEU A 326 -16.12 22.17 12.33
C LEU A 326 -15.83 22.16 13.82
N VAL A 327 -14.74 21.53 14.23
CA VAL A 327 -14.34 21.40 15.64
C VAL A 327 -12.88 21.78 15.75
N GLU A 328 -12.55 22.64 16.74
CA GLU A 328 -11.18 23.05 17.05
C GLU A 328 -10.93 22.97 18.56
N GLY A 329 -9.76 22.46 18.94
CA GLY A 329 -9.30 22.42 20.33
C GLY A 329 -10.04 21.43 21.24
N LYS A 330 -9.60 21.37 22.51
CA LYS A 330 -10.10 20.43 23.55
C LYS A 330 -9.95 18.95 23.15
N MET A 331 -8.98 18.65 22.26
CA MET A 331 -8.54 17.33 21.88
C MET A 331 -7.05 17.21 22.17
N THR A 332 -6.58 16.02 22.51
CA THR A 332 -5.15 15.74 22.73
C THR A 332 -4.53 15.21 21.46
N HIS A 333 -5.04 14.09 20.95
CA HIS A 333 -4.58 13.47 19.73
C HIS A 333 -5.77 12.85 18.97
N PRO A 334 -6.54 13.65 18.19
CA PRO A 334 -7.64 13.12 17.40
C PRO A 334 -7.11 12.19 16.30
N ARG A 335 -7.71 10.97 16.17
CA ARG A 335 -7.23 9.96 15.24
C ARG A 335 -8.33 9.45 14.32
N ALA A 336 -8.88 8.25 14.56
CA ALA A 336 -9.90 7.69 13.70
C ALA A 336 -11.19 8.52 13.73
N ILE A 337 -11.86 8.59 12.59
CA ILE A 337 -13.18 9.22 12.45
C ILE A 337 -14.09 8.33 11.62
N VAL A 338 -15.36 8.24 12.00
CA VAL A 338 -16.43 7.63 11.21
C VAL A 338 -17.66 8.55 11.21
N VAL A 339 -18.42 8.47 10.14
CA VAL A 339 -19.69 9.21 10.00
C VAL A 339 -20.88 8.26 9.87
N ASP A 340 -22.01 8.69 10.35
CA ASP A 340 -23.32 8.07 10.16
C ASP A 340 -24.19 9.05 9.36
N PRO A 341 -24.13 9.01 8.02
CA PRO A 341 -24.87 9.94 7.17
C PRO A 341 -26.38 9.80 7.31
N LEU A 342 -26.87 8.61 7.69
CA LEU A 342 -28.32 8.36 7.85
C LEU A 342 -28.91 9.09 9.05
N ASN A 343 -28.14 9.26 10.12
CA ASN A 343 -28.57 9.86 11.38
C ASN A 343 -27.88 11.19 11.70
N GLY A 344 -26.98 11.65 10.82
CA GLY A 344 -26.31 12.95 10.92
C GLY A 344 -25.25 13.05 12.02
N TRP A 345 -24.63 11.94 12.40
CA TRP A 345 -23.61 11.91 13.45
C TRP A 345 -22.22 11.64 12.91
N MET A 346 -21.19 12.26 13.51
CA MET A 346 -19.79 11.89 13.39
C MET A 346 -19.23 11.48 14.75
N TYR A 347 -18.32 10.49 14.76
CA TYR A 347 -17.64 9.97 15.93
C TYR A 347 -16.14 9.96 15.66
N TRP A 348 -15.30 10.32 16.65
CA TRP A 348 -13.85 10.26 16.52
C TRP A 348 -13.20 9.83 17.82
N THR A 349 -12.01 9.25 17.69
CA THR A 349 -11.14 8.88 18.81
C THR A 349 -10.18 10.00 19.14
N ASP A 350 -9.89 10.17 20.42
CA ASP A 350 -8.91 11.12 20.95
C ASP A 350 -8.10 10.41 22.04
N TRP A 351 -6.83 10.11 21.75
CA TRP A 351 -5.98 9.32 22.62
C TRP A 351 -5.10 10.18 23.53
N GLU A 352 -4.59 9.62 24.62
CA GLU A 352 -3.80 10.30 25.62
C GLU A 352 -2.42 9.65 25.76
N GLU A 353 -1.36 10.44 25.81
CA GLU A 353 0.03 9.94 25.85
C GLU A 353 0.42 9.32 27.18
N ASP A 354 0.09 9.97 28.30
CA ASP A 354 0.52 9.53 29.64
C ASP A 354 -0.60 8.83 30.41
N PRO A 355 -0.47 7.50 30.66
CA PRO A 355 -1.43 6.77 31.47
C PRO A 355 -1.46 7.20 32.94
N LYS A 356 -0.44 7.93 33.42
CA LYS A 356 -0.36 8.45 34.78
C LYS A 356 -1.08 9.79 34.95
N ASP A 357 -1.32 10.53 33.85
CA ASP A 357 -2.10 11.75 33.89
C ASP A 357 -3.56 11.43 34.24
N SER A 358 -4.22 12.39 34.89
CA SER A 358 -5.67 12.33 35.17
C SER A 358 -6.53 12.32 33.92
N LYS A 359 -5.98 12.76 32.79
CA LYS A 359 -6.61 12.68 31.48
C LYS A 359 -6.77 11.25 31.02
N ARG A 360 -7.74 11.03 30.17
CA ARG A 360 -8.05 9.70 29.60
C ARG A 360 -8.33 9.85 28.11
N GLY A 361 -7.99 8.81 27.36
CA GLY A 361 -8.48 8.64 26.01
C GLY A 361 -10.02 8.66 26.01
N LYS A 362 -10.61 9.08 24.92
CA LYS A 362 -12.06 9.21 24.79
C LYS A 362 -12.50 9.01 23.35
N ILE A 363 -13.77 8.69 23.19
CA ILE A 363 -14.46 8.79 21.93
C ILE A 363 -15.46 9.94 22.07
N GLU A 364 -15.37 10.91 21.20
CA GLU A 364 -16.30 12.04 21.14
C GLU A 364 -17.24 11.87 19.94
N ARG A 365 -18.37 12.55 20.01
CA ARG A 365 -19.30 12.68 18.88
C ARG A 365 -19.81 14.11 18.75
N ALA A 366 -20.24 14.46 17.57
CA ALA A 366 -20.98 15.68 17.27
C ALA A 366 -21.94 15.42 16.11
N TRP A 367 -22.84 16.31 15.86
CA TRP A 367 -23.53 16.31 14.58
C TRP A 367 -22.55 16.61 13.44
N MET A 368 -22.90 16.18 12.23
CA MET A 368 -22.01 16.31 11.08
C MET A 368 -21.75 17.78 10.67
N ASP A 369 -22.53 18.74 11.20
CA ASP A 369 -22.27 20.17 11.10
C ASP A 369 -21.29 20.73 12.17
N GLY A 370 -20.81 19.88 13.07
CA GLY A 370 -19.92 20.21 14.20
C GLY A 370 -20.63 20.64 15.47
N SER A 371 -21.93 20.82 15.46
CA SER A 371 -22.70 21.19 16.64
C SER A 371 -22.96 19.99 17.57
N ASN A 372 -23.49 20.23 18.77
CA ASN A 372 -23.80 19.21 19.77
C ASN A 372 -22.62 18.28 20.14
N ARG A 373 -21.40 18.83 20.15
CA ARG A 373 -20.19 18.07 20.54
C ARG A 373 -20.30 17.62 21.99
N ASN A 374 -20.07 16.32 22.22
CA ASN A 374 -20.01 15.76 23.57
C ASN A 374 -19.10 14.53 23.62
N VAL A 375 -18.63 14.19 24.82
CA VAL A 375 -17.88 12.96 25.06
C VAL A 375 -18.88 11.79 25.06
N PHE A 376 -18.68 10.84 24.18
CA PHE A 376 -19.54 9.68 24.02
C PHE A 376 -19.08 8.48 24.85
N VAL A 377 -17.76 8.19 24.84
CA VAL A 377 -17.16 7.14 25.66
C VAL A 377 -15.90 7.69 26.33
N THR A 378 -15.82 7.55 27.65
CA THR A 378 -14.59 7.73 28.41
C THR A 378 -14.62 6.87 29.65
N SER A 379 -13.47 6.42 30.12
CA SER A 379 -13.30 5.76 31.41
C SER A 379 -11.82 5.55 31.69
N LYS A 380 -11.48 5.09 32.91
CA LYS A 380 -10.10 4.65 33.23
C LYS A 380 -9.58 3.53 32.32
N ALA A 381 -10.47 2.90 31.59
CA ALA A 381 -10.18 1.79 30.69
C ALA A 381 -10.22 2.20 29.18
N VAL A 382 -10.04 3.48 28.85
CA VAL A 382 -9.82 3.99 27.51
C VAL A 382 -8.59 4.88 27.55
N LEU A 383 -7.56 4.52 26.77
CA LEU A 383 -6.32 5.30 26.75
C LEU A 383 -5.85 5.59 25.33
N TRP A 384 -5.64 4.53 24.52
CA TRP A 384 -5.22 4.66 23.11
C TRP A 384 -6.28 4.10 22.16
N PRO A 385 -7.46 4.71 22.08
CA PRO A 385 -8.49 4.29 21.13
C PRO A 385 -8.01 4.67 19.71
N ASN A 386 -7.53 3.68 18.97
CA ASN A 386 -6.94 3.87 17.63
C ASN A 386 -8.00 3.75 16.54
N GLY A 387 -8.30 2.51 16.12
CA GLY A 387 -9.24 2.24 15.03
C GLY A 387 -10.70 2.34 15.50
N LEU A 388 -11.56 2.82 14.60
CA LEU A 388 -12.98 3.03 14.84
C LEU A 388 -13.81 2.48 13.68
N SER A 389 -14.89 1.78 13.98
CA SER A 389 -15.81 1.27 12.97
C SER A 389 -17.26 1.38 13.45
N ILE A 390 -18.18 1.65 12.53
CA ILE A 390 -19.60 1.79 12.83
C ILE A 390 -20.43 0.77 12.06
N ASP A 391 -21.34 0.09 12.78
CA ASP A 391 -22.40 -0.74 12.21
C ASP A 391 -23.70 0.06 12.30
N ILE A 392 -24.02 0.79 11.23
CA ILE A 392 -25.20 1.67 11.18
C ILE A 392 -26.49 0.87 11.32
N PRO A 393 -26.72 -0.25 10.60
CA PRO A 393 -27.93 -1.06 10.75
C PRO A 393 -28.19 -1.58 12.17
N ARG A 394 -27.14 -2.07 12.85
CA ARG A 394 -27.26 -2.58 14.23
C ARG A 394 -27.09 -1.49 15.28
N LYS A 395 -26.76 -0.26 14.88
CA LYS A 395 -26.52 0.89 15.76
C LYS A 395 -25.40 0.62 16.78
N ILE A 396 -24.27 0.09 16.33
CA ILE A 396 -23.14 -0.26 17.17
C ILE A 396 -21.89 0.51 16.72
N LEU A 397 -21.14 1.02 17.68
CA LEU A 397 -19.81 1.56 17.48
C LEU A 397 -18.79 0.59 18.06
N TYR A 398 -17.77 0.23 17.28
CA TYR A 398 -16.64 -0.58 17.68
C TYR A 398 -15.37 0.25 17.69
N TRP A 399 -14.47 -0.01 18.63
CA TRP A 399 -13.12 0.56 18.64
C TRP A 399 -12.10 -0.45 19.15
N VAL A 400 -10.83 -0.24 18.76
CA VAL A 400 -9.71 -0.96 19.34
C VAL A 400 -8.87 -0.02 20.17
N ASP A 401 -8.57 -0.43 21.41
CA ASP A 401 -7.65 0.28 22.31
C ASP A 401 -6.29 -0.40 22.29
N ALA A 402 -5.28 0.30 21.77
CA ALA A 402 -3.92 -0.24 21.57
C ALA A 402 -3.07 -0.24 22.83
N PHE A 403 -3.51 0.34 23.93
CA PHE A 403 -2.85 0.26 25.22
C PHE A 403 -3.34 -0.94 26.04
N TYR A 404 -4.63 -1.21 25.97
CA TYR A 404 -5.26 -2.33 26.69
C TYR A 404 -5.39 -3.58 25.83
N ASP A 405 -4.93 -3.55 24.57
CA ASP A 405 -4.96 -4.66 23.62
C ASP A 405 -6.32 -5.36 23.56
N ARG A 406 -7.38 -4.56 23.31
CA ARG A 406 -8.74 -5.07 23.24
C ARG A 406 -9.62 -4.35 22.22
N ILE A 407 -10.64 -5.05 21.74
CA ILE A 407 -11.72 -4.52 20.93
C ILE A 407 -12.97 -4.41 21.79
N GLU A 408 -13.56 -3.23 21.83
CA GLU A 408 -14.81 -2.96 22.56
C GLU A 408 -15.91 -2.52 21.63
N MET A 409 -17.14 -2.62 22.11
CA MET A 409 -18.34 -2.09 21.46
C MET A 409 -19.22 -1.30 22.43
N VAL A 410 -20.05 -0.42 21.86
CA VAL A 410 -21.15 0.27 22.56
C VAL A 410 -22.28 0.53 21.57
N TYR A 411 -23.53 0.47 22.02
CA TYR A 411 -24.64 0.93 21.17
C TYR A 411 -24.60 2.45 20.99
N LEU A 412 -25.07 2.97 19.83
CA LEU A 412 -25.05 4.40 19.52
C LEU A 412 -25.93 5.25 20.48
N ASN A 413 -26.80 4.60 21.28
CA ASN A 413 -27.49 5.24 22.37
C ASN A 413 -26.66 5.34 23.67
N GLY A 414 -25.42 4.84 23.68
CA GLY A 414 -24.52 4.87 24.83
C GLY A 414 -24.66 3.70 25.81
N THR A 415 -25.53 2.72 25.53
CA THR A 415 -25.76 1.57 26.43
C THR A 415 -24.93 0.35 26.06
N SER A 416 -24.84 -0.61 26.99
CA SER A 416 -24.28 -1.96 26.78
C SER A 416 -22.83 -1.98 26.26
N ARG A 417 -21.98 -1.07 26.76
CA ARG A 417 -20.53 -1.13 26.50
C ARG A 417 -19.95 -2.45 27.02
N LYS A 418 -19.18 -3.14 26.19
CA LYS A 418 -18.48 -4.39 26.56
C LYS A 418 -17.28 -4.65 25.69
N ALA A 419 -16.33 -5.42 26.22
CA ALA A 419 -15.26 -6.02 25.41
C ALA A 419 -15.85 -7.08 24.48
N VAL A 420 -15.42 -7.07 23.23
CA VAL A 420 -15.79 -8.04 22.19
C VAL A 420 -14.70 -9.09 22.04
N TYR A 421 -13.44 -8.64 22.13
CA TYR A 421 -12.26 -9.49 22.03
C TYR A 421 -11.08 -8.92 22.83
N GLU A 422 -10.41 -9.82 23.53
CA GLU A 422 -9.12 -9.60 24.20
C GLU A 422 -8.26 -10.84 23.91
N GLY A 423 -7.05 -10.67 23.35
CA GLY A 423 -6.22 -11.81 22.96
C GLY A 423 -4.82 -11.38 22.57
N THR A 424 -3.92 -12.36 22.48
CA THR A 424 -2.50 -12.17 22.17
C THR A 424 -2.23 -11.67 20.75
N GLU A 425 -3.21 -11.80 19.87
CA GLU A 425 -3.19 -11.29 18.49
C GLU A 425 -3.36 -9.78 18.43
N LEU A 426 -3.84 -9.16 19.52
CA LEU A 426 -3.85 -7.72 19.70
C LEU A 426 -2.54 -7.30 20.37
N ASN A 427 -1.69 -6.60 19.63
CA ASN A 427 -0.41 -6.06 20.10
C ASN A 427 -0.11 -4.75 19.41
N HIS A 428 -0.79 -3.70 19.84
CA HIS A 428 -0.74 -2.37 19.24
C HIS A 428 -1.54 -2.26 17.93
N ALA A 429 -2.78 -2.70 17.95
CA ALA A 429 -3.70 -2.60 16.81
C ALA A 429 -3.93 -1.13 16.40
N PHE A 430 -4.03 -0.90 15.09
CA PHE A 430 -4.16 0.45 14.54
C PHE A 430 -5.54 0.67 13.89
N GLY A 431 -5.84 0.02 12.77
CA GLY A 431 -7.11 0.13 12.06
C GLY A 431 -8.10 -0.94 12.51
N LEU A 432 -9.38 -0.64 12.43
CA LEU A 432 -10.48 -1.55 12.75
C LEU A 432 -11.60 -1.39 11.73
N CYS A 433 -12.12 -2.51 11.22
CA CYS A 433 -13.25 -2.56 10.33
C CYS A 433 -14.24 -3.65 10.74
N HIS A 434 -15.53 -3.31 10.81
CA HIS A 434 -16.63 -4.25 11.00
C HIS A 434 -17.31 -4.55 9.65
N TYR A 435 -17.60 -5.83 9.39
CA TYR A 435 -18.45 -6.24 8.27
C TYR A 435 -19.16 -7.56 8.54
N GLY A 436 -20.49 -7.56 8.45
CA GLY A 436 -21.32 -8.73 8.72
C GLY A 436 -21.15 -9.26 10.16
N ASN A 437 -20.63 -10.47 10.29
CA ASN A 437 -20.29 -11.08 11.58
C ASN A 437 -18.80 -10.98 11.91
N TYR A 438 -18.02 -10.23 11.11
CA TYR A 438 -16.58 -10.17 11.26
C TYR A 438 -16.09 -8.83 11.75
N LEU A 439 -14.99 -8.86 12.50
CA LEU A 439 -14.14 -7.71 12.80
C LEU A 439 -12.77 -7.98 12.19
N PHE A 440 -12.21 -6.98 11.52
CA PHE A 440 -10.89 -7.01 10.92
C PHE A 440 -10.06 -5.93 11.57
N TRP A 441 -8.78 -6.23 11.86
CA TRP A 441 -7.86 -5.22 12.36
C TRP A 441 -6.46 -5.38 11.81
N THR A 442 -5.71 -4.31 11.88
CA THR A 442 -4.30 -4.24 11.49
C THR A 442 -3.42 -4.09 12.71
N GLU A 443 -2.29 -4.81 12.72
CA GLU A 443 -1.27 -4.71 13.74
C GLU A 443 -0.11 -3.83 13.28
N TYR A 444 0.05 -2.67 13.89
CA TYR A 444 1.03 -1.66 13.52
C TYR A 444 2.48 -2.19 13.54
N ARG A 445 2.83 -2.99 14.55
CA ARG A 445 4.20 -3.45 14.79
C ARG A 445 4.56 -4.72 14.04
N SER A 446 3.66 -5.68 13.97
CA SER A 446 3.91 -6.96 13.32
C SER A 446 3.64 -6.94 11.82
N GLY A 447 2.80 -6.02 11.34
CA GLY A 447 2.34 -6.02 9.96
C GLY A 447 1.26 -7.06 9.67
N SER A 448 0.62 -7.60 10.68
CA SER A 448 -0.40 -8.63 10.56
C SER A 448 -1.78 -8.03 10.33
N ILE A 449 -2.60 -8.71 9.54
CA ILE A 449 -4.03 -8.43 9.35
C ILE A 449 -4.81 -9.64 9.84
N TYR A 450 -5.70 -9.42 10.80
CA TYR A 450 -6.50 -10.45 11.41
C TYR A 450 -7.99 -10.27 11.15
N ARG A 451 -8.72 -11.39 11.26
CA ARG A 451 -10.18 -11.46 11.24
C ARG A 451 -10.69 -12.22 12.46
N LEU A 452 -11.61 -11.64 13.21
CA LEU A 452 -12.39 -12.30 14.24
C LEU A 452 -13.78 -12.63 13.69
N ASP A 453 -14.19 -13.87 13.76
CA ASP A 453 -15.59 -14.27 13.63
C ASP A 453 -16.27 -14.07 14.99
N GLN A 454 -17.22 -13.13 15.07
CA GLN A 454 -17.91 -12.78 16.32
C GLN A 454 -18.86 -13.87 16.81
N VAL A 455 -19.28 -14.81 15.93
CA VAL A 455 -20.16 -15.93 16.29
C VAL A 455 -19.35 -17.08 16.88
N THR A 456 -18.34 -17.54 16.15
CA THR A 456 -17.50 -18.68 16.57
C THR A 456 -16.38 -18.29 17.52
N LYS A 457 -16.07 -16.99 17.67
CA LYS A 457 -14.97 -16.43 18.44
C LYS A 457 -13.59 -16.88 17.93
N THR A 458 -13.50 -17.30 16.68
CA THR A 458 -12.23 -17.72 16.08
C THR A 458 -11.52 -16.53 15.44
N VAL A 459 -10.21 -16.44 15.71
CA VAL A 459 -9.31 -15.48 15.08
C VAL A 459 -8.53 -16.15 13.97
N THR A 460 -8.45 -15.50 12.83
CA THR A 460 -7.71 -15.98 11.66
C THR A 460 -6.72 -14.91 11.21
N LEU A 461 -5.45 -15.29 11.09
CA LEU A 461 -4.45 -14.46 10.41
C LEU A 461 -4.72 -14.51 8.90
N LEU A 462 -5.04 -13.35 8.30
CA LEU A 462 -5.30 -13.25 6.87
C LEU A 462 -4.02 -12.98 6.07
N ARG A 463 -3.16 -12.10 6.58
CA ARG A 463 -1.95 -11.68 5.89
C ARG A 463 -0.90 -11.14 6.85
N ASN A 464 0.37 -11.33 6.49
CA ASN A 464 1.50 -10.61 7.06
C ASN A 464 2.11 -9.70 5.99
N GLU A 465 2.22 -8.43 6.31
CA GLU A 465 2.85 -7.40 5.49
C GLU A 465 4.08 -6.83 6.21
N ARG A 466 4.88 -6.07 5.48
CA ARG A 466 5.97 -5.31 6.12
C ARG A 466 5.37 -4.17 6.96
N PRO A 467 5.67 -4.10 8.26
CA PRO A 467 5.17 -3.02 9.10
C PRO A 467 5.78 -1.65 8.72
N PRO A 468 5.12 -0.54 9.07
CA PRO A 468 3.82 -0.47 9.72
C PRO A 468 2.65 -0.65 8.75
N ILE A 469 1.54 -1.22 9.27
CA ILE A 469 0.24 -1.21 8.60
C ILE A 469 -0.67 -0.24 9.35
N PHE A 470 -1.55 0.44 8.60
CA PHE A 470 -2.42 1.49 9.11
C PHE A 470 -3.89 1.10 9.01
N GLU A 471 -4.71 2.02 8.51
CA GLU A 471 -6.16 1.86 8.39
C GLU A 471 -6.57 0.67 7.52
N ILE A 472 -7.74 0.11 7.82
CA ILE A 472 -8.38 -0.97 7.07
C ILE A 472 -9.86 -0.67 6.91
N ARG A 473 -10.40 -0.90 5.71
CA ARG A 473 -11.84 -0.73 5.39
C ARG A 473 -12.32 -1.91 4.54
N MET A 474 -13.63 -2.18 4.64
CA MET A 474 -14.30 -3.09 3.71
C MET A 474 -14.91 -2.26 2.59
N TYR A 475 -14.41 -2.45 1.36
CA TYR A 475 -15.04 -1.90 0.18
C TYR A 475 -16.22 -2.78 -0.22
N ASP A 476 -17.42 -2.22 -0.17
CA ASP A 476 -18.66 -2.89 -0.57
C ASP A 476 -19.56 -1.87 -1.29
N ALA A 477 -19.60 -1.99 -2.62
CA ALA A 477 -20.39 -1.09 -3.45
C ALA A 477 -21.91 -1.28 -3.24
N GLN A 478 -22.35 -2.50 -2.99
CA GLN A 478 -23.76 -2.83 -2.82
C GLN A 478 -24.29 -2.32 -1.47
N GLN A 479 -23.51 -2.46 -0.40
CA GLN A 479 -23.91 -2.02 0.93
C GLN A 479 -24.23 -0.51 0.98
N GLN A 480 -23.40 0.33 0.35
CA GLN A 480 -23.69 1.78 0.30
C GLN A 480 -24.95 2.09 -0.50
N GLN A 481 -25.22 1.35 -1.59
CA GLN A 481 -26.46 1.51 -2.37
C GLN A 481 -27.68 1.08 -1.58
N GLU A 482 -27.65 -0.07 -0.90
CA GLU A 482 -28.74 -0.57 -0.06
C GLU A 482 -29.06 0.40 1.08
N GLN A 483 -28.05 0.96 1.74
CA GLN A 483 -28.24 1.96 2.78
C GLN A 483 -28.90 3.25 2.26
N ARG A 484 -28.57 3.67 1.03
CA ARG A 484 -29.24 4.80 0.36
C ARG A 484 -30.73 4.56 0.14
N LEU A 485 -31.10 3.34 -0.22
CA LEU A 485 -32.51 2.96 -0.45
C LEU A 485 -33.35 2.94 0.83
N LEU A 486 -32.71 2.86 2.00
CA LEU A 486 -33.40 2.94 3.31
C LEU A 486 -33.85 4.35 3.67
N VAL A 487 -33.39 5.37 2.97
CA VAL A 487 -33.82 6.76 3.17
C VAL A 487 -35.16 6.97 2.46
N PRO A 488 -36.23 7.37 3.16
CA PRO A 488 -37.53 7.63 2.52
C PRO A 488 -37.38 8.66 1.39
N SER A 489 -37.88 8.34 0.20
CA SER A 489 -37.86 9.22 -0.98
C SER A 489 -38.52 10.59 -0.75
N ALA A 490 -39.35 10.74 0.26
CA ALA A 490 -39.94 12.01 0.66
C ALA A 490 -38.94 13.09 1.13
N LEU A 491 -37.74 12.67 1.57
CA LEU A 491 -36.66 13.61 1.94
C LEU A 491 -35.91 14.15 0.69
N PHE A 492 -35.99 13.49 -0.45
CA PHE A 492 -35.38 13.94 -1.71
C PHE A 492 -36.30 14.78 -2.59
N ALA A 493 -37.61 14.72 -2.41
CA ALA A 493 -38.59 15.43 -3.22
C ALA A 493 -38.59 16.97 -3.03
N GLY A 494 -37.82 17.50 -2.08
CA GLY A 494 -37.68 18.95 -1.83
C GLY A 494 -36.39 19.58 -2.32
N HIS A 495 -35.45 18.81 -2.91
CA HIS A 495 -34.08 19.25 -3.16
C HIS A 495 -33.54 18.98 -4.57
N GLU A 496 -34.39 18.98 -5.58
CA GLU A 496 -33.88 19.18 -6.94
C GLU A 496 -33.29 20.61 -7.03
N GLY A 497 -31.99 20.72 -6.75
CA GLY A 497 -31.22 21.95 -6.84
C GLY A 497 -30.47 22.42 -5.60
N ARG A 498 -30.61 21.79 -4.43
CA ARG A 498 -29.81 22.13 -3.25
C ARG A 498 -29.04 20.92 -2.73
N ASN A 499 -27.73 20.95 -2.89
CA ASN A 499 -26.86 19.94 -2.28
C ASN A 499 -26.87 20.11 -0.75
N HIS A 500 -26.96 19.02 0.00
CA HIS A 500 -26.92 18.97 1.46
C HIS A 500 -25.69 19.67 2.07
N ALA A 501 -24.59 19.78 1.29
CA ALA A 501 -23.40 20.53 1.67
C ALA A 501 -23.63 22.05 1.76
N ASP A 502 -24.53 22.61 0.94
CA ASP A 502 -24.85 24.03 1.01
C ASP A 502 -25.65 24.37 2.27
N ASP A 503 -26.44 23.44 2.78
CA ASP A 503 -27.21 23.63 4.01
C ASP A 503 -26.35 23.48 5.29
N ILE A 504 -25.33 22.61 5.27
CA ILE A 504 -24.35 22.47 6.38
C ILE A 504 -23.45 23.70 6.48
N LEU A 505 -23.15 24.35 5.36
CA LEU A 505 -22.34 25.56 5.31
C LEU A 505 -23.12 26.86 5.57
N ARG A 506 -24.45 26.78 5.69
CA ARG A 506 -25.31 27.93 6.00
C ARG A 506 -25.86 27.83 7.42
N THR A 507 -25.09 28.27 8.39
CA THR A 507 -25.64 28.64 9.68
C THR A 507 -26.50 29.90 9.54
N PRO A 508 -27.66 30.01 10.17
CA PRO A 508 -28.41 31.26 10.18
C PRO A 508 -27.65 32.29 11.01
N GLN A 509 -26.91 33.14 10.33
CA GLN A 509 -26.48 34.40 10.97
C GLN A 509 -27.69 35.36 10.91
N THR A 510 -28.19 35.69 12.06
CA THR A 510 -29.06 36.84 12.27
C THR A 510 -28.35 38.09 11.75
N LEU A 511 -29.01 38.76 10.81
CA LEU A 511 -28.62 40.07 10.30
C LEU A 511 -28.56 41.14 11.40
N PRO A 512 -27.66 42.11 11.31
CA PRO A 512 -28.09 43.43 10.89
C PRO A 512 -27.21 44.11 9.83
N HIS A 513 -27.90 44.92 9.08
CA HIS A 513 -27.48 45.87 8.06
C HIS A 513 -26.10 46.51 8.18
N CYS A 514 -25.33 46.68 7.06
CA CYS A 514 -25.11 47.95 6.37
C CYS A 514 -24.06 47.88 5.26
N LEU A 515 -24.47 48.36 4.10
CA LEU A 515 -23.81 49.25 3.10
C LEU A 515 -22.38 48.96 2.57
N SER A 516 -22.39 48.63 1.29
CA SER A 516 -21.61 49.19 0.15
C SER A 516 -20.17 49.72 0.34
N ALA A 517 -19.25 49.19 -0.47
CA ALA A 517 -18.43 49.99 -1.40
C ALA A 517 -17.62 49.06 -2.35
N ALA A 518 -17.73 49.39 -3.60
CA ALA A 518 -16.90 48.87 -4.68
C ALA A 518 -15.47 49.42 -4.57
N ILE A 519 -14.49 48.72 -5.17
CA ILE A 519 -13.52 49.27 -6.14
C ILE A 519 -12.56 48.16 -6.62
N ASN A 520 -12.30 48.21 -7.86
CA ASN A 520 -11.59 47.43 -8.86
C ASN A 520 -10.07 47.75 -8.88
N PRO A 521 -9.35 47.32 -9.93
CA PRO A 521 -8.39 46.20 -9.95
C PRO A 521 -6.93 46.67 -10.28
N TYR A 522 -6.14 45.70 -10.74
CA TYR A 522 -4.79 45.79 -11.36
C TYR A 522 -3.55 45.63 -10.46
N GLY A 523 -2.75 44.68 -10.87
CA GLY A 523 -1.34 44.57 -10.51
C GLY A 523 -0.71 43.22 -10.88
N VAL A 524 -0.29 43.11 -12.14
CA VAL A 524 0.54 42.01 -12.69
C VAL A 524 1.95 42.09 -12.10
N SER A 525 2.52 40.98 -11.67
CA SER A 525 3.97 40.79 -11.74
C SER A 525 4.32 39.31 -11.73
N SER A 526 4.95 38.90 -12.81
CA SER A 526 5.54 37.61 -13.10
C SER A 526 6.84 37.41 -12.33
N HIS A 527 6.98 36.29 -11.60
CA HIS A 527 8.27 35.69 -11.33
C HIS A 527 8.26 34.21 -11.64
N LYS A 528 9.09 33.83 -12.61
CA LYS A 528 9.43 32.46 -12.97
C LYS A 528 10.14 31.81 -11.78
N LEU A 529 9.64 30.67 -11.35
CA LEU A 529 10.39 29.71 -10.56
C LEU A 529 10.47 28.40 -11.33
N SER A 530 11.70 27.94 -11.50
CA SER A 530 12.12 26.76 -12.22
C SER A 530 11.55 25.49 -11.60
N SER A 531 10.92 24.66 -12.41
CA SER A 531 10.44 23.34 -12.07
C SER A 531 11.60 22.35 -12.00
N GLU A 532 11.98 21.91 -10.82
CA GLU A 532 12.77 20.68 -10.66
C GLU A 532 11.81 19.45 -10.65
N GLN A 533 11.93 18.63 -11.68
CA GLN A 533 11.27 17.34 -11.75
C GLN A 533 11.96 16.31 -10.84
N PRO A 534 11.23 15.37 -10.20
CA PRO A 534 11.84 14.29 -9.44
C PRO A 534 12.58 13.33 -10.38
N ARG A 535 13.84 13.06 -10.05
CA ARG A 535 14.73 12.19 -10.83
C ARG A 535 14.24 10.74 -10.79
N LYS A 536 13.91 10.19 -11.96
CA LYS A 536 13.62 8.78 -12.18
C LYS A 536 14.88 7.92 -11.98
N ASN A 537 14.74 6.80 -11.29
CA ASN A 537 15.77 5.76 -11.24
C ASN A 537 16.10 5.29 -12.66
N ARG A 538 17.33 5.48 -13.09
CA ARG A 538 17.81 5.06 -14.41
C ARG A 538 18.41 3.67 -14.32
N SER A 539 17.92 2.75 -15.18
CA SER A 539 18.61 1.51 -15.52
C SER A 539 19.65 1.80 -16.61
N TYR A 540 20.85 1.28 -16.45
CA TYR A 540 21.92 1.43 -17.44
C TYR A 540 22.07 0.14 -18.25
N PHE A 541 22.15 0.26 -19.57
CA PHE A 541 22.45 -0.84 -20.49
C PHE A 541 23.89 -0.69 -20.96
N ILE A 542 24.63 -1.78 -21.00
CA ILE A 542 25.98 -1.82 -21.54
C ILE A 542 25.92 -2.55 -22.89
N ASP A 543 26.35 -1.86 -23.95
CA ASP A 543 26.54 -2.45 -25.27
C ASP A 543 27.96 -3.02 -25.36
N VAL A 544 28.04 -4.33 -25.38
CA VAL A 544 29.33 -5.08 -25.39
C VAL A 544 30.10 -4.91 -26.70
N GLU A 545 29.43 -4.60 -27.81
CA GLU A 545 30.12 -4.35 -29.08
C GLU A 545 30.97 -3.07 -29.06
N GLN A 546 30.58 -2.07 -28.26
CA GLN A 546 31.38 -0.85 -28.11
C GLN A 546 32.61 -1.04 -27.22
N LEU A 547 32.58 -1.99 -26.28
CA LEU A 547 33.74 -2.29 -25.42
C LEU A 547 34.87 -3.02 -26.14
N ASN A 548 34.55 -3.82 -27.13
CA ASN A 548 35.56 -4.58 -27.91
C ASN A 548 36.25 -3.74 -29.01
N ARG A 549 35.78 -2.54 -29.34
CA ARG A 549 36.42 -1.64 -30.32
C ARG A 549 37.46 -0.68 -29.71
N ARG A 550 37.69 -0.73 -28.41
CA ARG A 550 38.64 0.12 -27.69
C ARG A 550 39.84 -0.65 -27.07
N GLN A 551 40.09 -1.87 -27.52
CA GLN A 551 41.33 -2.61 -27.23
C GLN A 551 42.25 -2.63 -28.45
#